data_446e3a8d94f8f349a19cd69452653e60
#
_entry.id   446e3a8d94f8f349a19cd69452653e60
#
_cell.length_a   1.000
_cell.length_b   1.000
_cell.length_c   1.000
_cell.angle_alpha   90.00
_cell.angle_beta   90.00
_cell.angle_gamma   90.00
#
_symmetry.space_group_name_H-M   'P 1'
#
loop_
_entity.id
_entity.type
_entity.pdbx_description
1 polymer ?
#
loop_
_entity_poly.entity_id
_entity_poly.type
_entity_poly.pdbx_seq_one_letter_code
_entity_poly.pdbx_strand_id
1 'polypeptide(L)'
;MAVSLHARILDHLARVIGDLQVAGDVPAGLDRAGLTVERPHDPAHGDLSTNAAMVLAKLTGTHPRQLAEKLAGRLAMLEDVADVAVAGPGFVNIRLTDQAWQNELAVIADQKDRYGMSPVGAGKTVNIEFVSANPTGPMHMGHCRGAVVGDALANLLAFTGHRVIREYYINDAGGQVDILARSAHQRYREALGESLGEIAEGLYPGDYLKPVGEALAADFGGRYADAPETDWLAIFRARTVAAMMETIREDLALLGISHDRFASEADLVAAGKPDDAEAWLRERDLVYDGVLEPPKGEVSKDWEPIALPLFRSTKFGDDQDRPIRKPDGSWTYFGVDLAYHFEKARDADELIDIWGADHAGTVMRIVAAAEALTEGRKRFDVKLVQIVRLLRAGEPVKMSKRAGNFVTLADVIREVGKDVVRFMMLTRKAEASMDFDFATVVEASKDNPVFYVQYAHARICSLASRAAEAGIELGDPPDLALLDGPSLTLVKRAAEFPRIVEAAAAAREPHRIAFFLEGLAAEFHALWNTGNADPTRRFAYPENLPVSRARLFLAVAIGQVIRNGLALMGVEPTHEMERA
;
A
#
# COMPACT_ATOMS: atom_id res chain seq x y z
N MET A 1 13.18 -7.95 24.61
CA MET A 1 13.57 -7.62 23.23
C MET A 1 14.18 -6.22 23.24
N ALA A 2 15.28 -6.02 22.55
CA ALA A 2 15.84 -4.70 22.37
C ALA A 2 14.81 -3.82 21.61
N VAL A 3 14.63 -2.59 22.06
CA VAL A 3 13.65 -1.66 21.50
C VAL A 3 14.42 -0.65 20.63
N SER A 4 13.87 -0.27 19.46
CA SER A 4 14.52 0.71 18.58
C SER A 4 14.73 2.05 19.28
N LEU A 5 15.74 2.79 18.88
CA LEU A 5 16.06 4.11 19.45
C LEU A 5 14.86 5.07 19.34
N HIS A 6 14.15 5.05 18.23
CA HIS A 6 12.93 5.85 18.05
C HIS A 6 11.89 5.53 19.11
N ALA A 7 11.57 4.25 19.34
CA ALA A 7 10.61 3.85 20.36
C ALA A 7 11.10 4.18 21.77
N ARG A 8 12.42 4.02 22.08
CA ARG A 8 13.01 4.43 23.37
C ARG A 8 12.86 5.92 23.62
N ILE A 9 13.12 6.76 22.63
CA ILE A 9 12.99 8.23 22.80
C ILE A 9 11.52 8.62 22.99
N LEU A 10 10.58 7.99 22.29
CA LEU A 10 9.15 8.22 22.54
C LEU A 10 8.72 7.81 23.95
N ASP A 11 9.20 6.68 24.45
CA ASP A 11 8.94 6.23 25.83
C ASP A 11 9.58 7.17 26.86
N HIS A 12 10.78 7.66 26.59
CA HIS A 12 11.43 8.66 27.44
C HIS A 12 10.63 9.96 27.49
N LEU A 13 10.20 10.46 26.33
CA LEU A 13 9.35 11.65 26.26
C LEU A 13 8.04 11.45 27.02
N ALA A 14 7.41 10.29 26.85
CA ALA A 14 6.17 9.96 27.55
C ALA A 14 6.36 9.93 29.09
N ARG A 15 7.48 9.38 29.58
CA ARG A 15 7.84 9.39 31.02
C ARG A 15 8.10 10.80 31.53
N VAL A 16 8.88 11.59 30.79
CA VAL A 16 9.17 13.00 31.16
C VAL A 16 7.87 13.83 31.23
N ILE A 17 6.93 13.62 30.28
CA ILE A 17 5.61 14.26 30.35
C ILE A 17 4.83 13.78 31.60
N GLY A 18 4.87 12.48 31.91
CA GLY A 18 4.27 11.92 33.12
C GLY A 18 4.83 12.56 34.42
N ASP A 19 6.13 12.75 34.49
CA ASP A 19 6.79 13.42 35.61
C ASP A 19 6.37 14.89 35.76
N LEU A 20 6.18 15.59 34.62
CA LEU A 20 5.64 16.96 34.63
C LEU A 20 4.18 17.02 35.10
N GLN A 21 3.39 15.98 34.78
CA GLN A 21 2.02 15.85 35.30
C GLN A 21 2.00 15.63 36.81
N VAL A 22 2.88 14.77 37.31
CA VAL A 22 3.02 14.54 38.77
C VAL A 22 3.49 15.81 39.47
N ALA A 23 4.36 16.60 38.87
CA ALA A 23 4.85 17.88 39.38
C ALA A 23 3.80 19.01 39.36
N GLY A 24 2.67 18.78 38.67
CA GLY A 24 1.62 19.80 38.50
C GLY A 24 1.92 20.82 37.38
N ASP A 25 2.97 20.62 36.62
CA ASP A 25 3.36 21.49 35.48
C ASP A 25 2.47 21.30 34.25
N VAL A 26 1.88 20.11 34.13
CA VAL A 26 0.99 19.71 33.03
C VAL A 26 -0.19 18.92 33.62
N PRO A 27 -1.45 19.19 33.24
CA PRO A 27 -2.60 18.43 33.73
C PRO A 27 -2.55 16.95 33.34
N ALA A 28 -3.14 16.09 34.19
CA ALA A 28 -3.32 14.68 33.88
C ALA A 28 -4.37 14.48 32.75
N GLY A 29 -4.27 13.38 32.01
CA GLY A 29 -5.28 12.98 31.02
C GLY A 29 -5.26 13.78 29.71
N LEU A 30 -4.19 14.53 29.41
CA LEU A 30 -4.06 15.24 28.12
C LEU A 30 -3.91 14.27 26.96
N ASP A 31 -4.62 14.59 25.88
CA ASP A 31 -4.40 13.94 24.60
C ASP A 31 -2.97 14.20 24.10
N ARG A 32 -2.27 13.14 23.76
CA ARG A 32 -0.91 13.18 23.22
C ARG A 32 -0.90 13.11 21.70
N ALA A 33 -2.06 13.11 21.05
CA ALA A 33 -2.16 13.16 19.60
C ALA A 33 -1.46 14.41 19.06
N GLY A 34 -0.67 14.24 18.01
CA GLY A 34 0.12 15.31 17.42
C GLY A 34 1.48 15.57 18.05
N LEU A 35 1.88 14.83 19.09
CA LEU A 35 3.28 14.81 19.54
C LEU A 35 4.15 14.11 18.50
N THR A 36 5.22 14.78 18.06
CA THR A 36 6.17 14.21 17.10
C THR A 36 7.58 14.21 17.64
N VAL A 37 8.35 13.22 17.22
CA VAL A 37 9.81 13.16 17.34
C VAL A 37 10.34 12.90 15.93
N GLU A 38 10.98 13.89 15.35
CA GLU A 38 11.41 13.85 13.95
C GLU A 38 12.86 14.33 13.81
N ARG A 39 13.49 13.97 12.70
CA ARG A 39 14.79 14.55 12.35
C ARG A 39 14.60 16.02 11.96
N PRO A 40 15.37 16.97 12.52
CA PRO A 40 15.30 18.35 12.11
C PRO A 40 15.76 18.52 10.65
N HIS A 41 15.19 19.50 9.94
CA HIS A 41 15.59 19.80 8.56
C HIS A 41 17.07 20.18 8.43
N ASP A 42 17.57 20.94 9.41
CA ASP A 42 18.99 21.32 9.48
C ASP A 42 19.70 20.42 10.51
N PRO A 43 20.69 19.63 10.10
CA PRO A 43 21.49 18.79 11.01
C PRO A 43 22.22 19.56 12.12
N ALA A 44 22.42 20.87 11.95
CA ALA A 44 23.00 21.72 12.98
C ALA A 44 22.10 21.79 14.24
N HIS A 45 20.81 21.57 14.09
CA HIS A 45 19.83 21.54 15.18
C HIS A 45 19.80 20.23 15.98
N GLY A 46 20.70 19.30 15.72
CA GLY A 46 20.77 18.01 16.43
C GLY A 46 20.29 16.83 15.60
N ASP A 47 20.04 15.71 16.26
CA ASP A 47 19.64 14.46 15.61
C ASP A 47 18.12 14.29 15.56
N LEU A 48 17.43 14.74 16.61
CA LEU A 48 15.97 14.67 16.75
C LEU A 48 15.43 16.01 17.22
N SER A 49 14.15 16.28 16.91
CA SER A 49 13.40 17.44 17.37
C SER A 49 12.00 17.02 17.76
N THR A 50 11.46 17.58 18.84
CA THR A 50 10.08 17.34 19.26
C THR A 50 9.30 18.64 19.39
N ASN A 51 8.03 18.60 18.99
CA ASN A 51 7.04 19.66 19.14
C ASN A 51 6.27 19.58 20.47
N ALA A 52 6.63 18.66 21.37
CA ALA A 52 5.87 18.32 22.57
C ALA A 52 5.50 19.54 23.42
N ALA A 53 6.44 20.46 23.62
CA ALA A 53 6.17 21.66 24.40
C ALA A 53 5.09 22.56 23.77
N MET A 54 5.06 22.67 22.45
CA MET A 54 4.05 23.50 21.75
C MET A 54 2.66 22.86 21.80
N VAL A 55 2.59 21.54 21.59
CA VAL A 55 1.32 20.79 21.67
C VAL A 55 0.75 20.86 23.09
N LEU A 56 1.55 20.55 24.11
CA LEU A 56 1.13 20.59 25.50
C LEU A 56 0.79 22.01 25.95
N ALA A 57 1.56 23.02 25.57
CA ALA A 57 1.29 24.42 25.92
C ALA A 57 -0.06 24.91 25.37
N LYS A 58 -0.42 24.50 24.16
CA LYS A 58 -1.73 24.82 23.56
C LYS A 58 -2.89 24.24 24.39
N LEU A 59 -2.71 23.04 24.94
CA LEU A 59 -3.72 22.36 25.75
C LEU A 59 -3.80 22.90 27.17
N THR A 60 -2.71 23.44 27.70
CA THR A 60 -2.59 23.91 29.09
C THR A 60 -2.69 25.41 29.24
N GLY A 61 -2.63 26.19 28.17
CA GLY A 61 -2.56 27.64 28.20
C GLY A 61 -1.22 28.20 28.73
N THR A 62 -0.18 27.36 28.88
CA THR A 62 1.14 27.77 29.37
C THR A 62 2.00 28.33 28.22
N HIS A 63 3.12 29.00 28.58
CA HIS A 63 4.04 29.50 27.55
C HIS A 63 4.89 28.36 26.98
N PRO A 64 4.86 28.10 25.66
CA PRO A 64 5.54 26.92 25.05
C PRO A 64 7.03 26.85 25.38
N ARG A 65 7.75 27.99 25.39
CA ARG A 65 9.19 28.02 25.66
C ARG A 65 9.53 27.63 27.09
N GLN A 66 8.73 28.03 28.08
CA GLN A 66 8.94 27.64 29.47
C GLN A 66 8.75 26.13 29.64
N LEU A 67 7.75 25.57 28.97
CA LEU A 67 7.53 24.12 29.01
C LEU A 67 8.64 23.37 28.25
N ALA A 68 9.16 23.93 27.16
CA ALA A 68 10.29 23.36 26.43
C ALA A 68 11.57 23.32 27.30
N GLU A 69 11.83 24.35 28.10
CA GLU A 69 12.97 24.39 29.03
C GLU A 69 12.84 23.31 30.14
N LYS A 70 11.65 23.08 30.67
CA LYS A 70 11.39 21.99 31.61
C LYS A 70 11.57 20.60 30.99
N LEU A 71 11.07 20.40 29.80
CA LEU A 71 11.26 19.16 29.01
C LEU A 71 12.75 18.93 28.73
N ALA A 72 13.44 19.97 28.25
CA ALA A 72 14.85 19.92 27.91
C ALA A 72 15.73 19.53 29.11
N GLY A 73 15.50 20.15 30.28
CA GLY A 73 16.23 19.82 31.50
C GLY A 73 16.09 18.36 31.95
N ARG A 74 14.94 17.74 31.70
CA ARG A 74 14.71 16.31 32.03
C ARG A 74 15.27 15.38 30.96
N LEU A 75 15.12 15.74 29.67
CA LEU A 75 15.65 14.97 28.55
C LEU A 75 17.18 14.94 28.57
N ALA A 76 17.84 16.02 28.99
CA ALA A 76 19.30 16.08 29.12
C ALA A 76 19.88 15.12 30.17
N MET A 77 19.05 14.56 31.06
CA MET A 77 19.49 13.58 32.07
C MET A 77 19.48 12.13 31.54
N LEU A 78 19.02 11.91 30.30
CA LEU A 78 18.96 10.56 29.73
C LEU A 78 20.33 10.13 29.21
N GLU A 79 20.70 8.86 29.41
CA GLU A 79 21.99 8.28 29.02
C GLU A 79 22.28 8.38 27.52
N ASP A 80 21.23 8.20 26.69
CA ASP A 80 21.32 8.29 25.24
C ASP A 80 21.52 9.74 24.70
N VAL A 81 21.39 10.76 25.56
CA VAL A 81 21.36 12.18 25.16
C VAL A 81 22.68 12.86 25.48
N ALA A 82 23.32 13.43 24.47
CA ALA A 82 24.54 14.21 24.59
C ALA A 82 24.29 15.70 24.88
N ASP A 83 23.25 16.28 24.25
CA ASP A 83 22.90 17.69 24.39
C ASP A 83 21.43 17.92 24.04
N VAL A 84 20.83 18.96 24.66
CA VAL A 84 19.45 19.38 24.39
C VAL A 84 19.38 20.90 24.28
N ALA A 85 18.78 21.40 23.21
CA ALA A 85 18.62 22.82 22.95
C ALA A 85 17.15 23.18 22.69
N VAL A 86 16.67 24.29 23.27
CA VAL A 86 15.36 24.85 22.97
C VAL A 86 15.48 25.83 21.80
N ALA A 87 14.69 25.61 20.75
CA ALA A 87 14.72 26.42 19.54
C ALA A 87 13.34 27.01 19.20
N GLY A 88 13.34 28.20 18.60
CA GLY A 88 12.15 28.89 18.12
C GLY A 88 11.07 29.04 19.21
N PRO A 89 9.79 28.80 18.88
CA PRO A 89 8.67 29.00 19.81
C PRO A 89 8.55 27.92 20.89
N GLY A 90 9.33 26.85 20.86
CA GLY A 90 9.25 25.77 21.83
C GLY A 90 9.57 24.38 21.25
N PHE A 91 10.34 24.30 20.17
CA PHE A 91 10.94 23.04 19.75
C PHE A 91 12.04 22.62 20.71
N VAL A 92 12.11 21.35 21.03
CA VAL A 92 13.21 20.77 21.79
C VAL A 92 14.05 19.89 20.88
N ASN A 93 15.25 20.35 20.59
CA ASN A 93 16.22 19.68 19.75
C ASN A 93 17.16 18.82 20.60
N ILE A 94 17.35 17.58 20.20
CA ILE A 94 18.10 16.57 20.96
C ILE A 94 19.27 16.10 20.11
N ARG A 95 20.44 16.12 20.67
CA ARG A 95 21.64 15.48 20.13
C ARG A 95 21.91 14.21 20.93
N LEU A 96 22.02 13.09 20.24
CA LEU A 96 22.28 11.80 20.86
C LEU A 96 23.78 11.51 20.93
N THR A 97 24.15 10.62 21.86
CA THR A 97 25.52 10.13 21.97
C THR A 97 25.88 9.19 20.83
N ASP A 98 27.15 9.08 20.50
CA ASP A 98 27.60 8.08 19.51
C ASP A 98 27.29 6.66 19.98
N GLN A 99 27.33 6.42 21.29
CA GLN A 99 26.96 5.14 21.89
C GLN A 99 25.48 4.78 21.63
N ALA A 100 24.56 5.75 21.66
CA ALA A 100 23.16 5.52 21.32
C ALA A 100 22.98 4.99 19.89
N TRP A 101 23.75 5.53 18.95
CA TRP A 101 23.76 5.08 17.55
C TRP A 101 24.41 3.71 17.38
N GLN A 102 25.51 3.44 18.10
CA GLN A 102 26.15 2.13 18.12
C GLN A 102 25.23 1.05 18.70
N ASN A 103 24.49 1.39 19.76
CA ASN A 103 23.49 0.51 20.36
C ASN A 103 22.35 0.22 19.35
N GLU A 104 21.91 1.22 18.58
CA GLU A 104 20.87 1.02 17.56
C GLU A 104 21.33 0.06 16.47
N LEU A 105 22.58 0.12 16.06
CA LEU A 105 23.15 -0.83 15.10
C LEU A 105 23.09 -2.27 15.62
N ALA A 106 23.36 -2.48 16.91
CA ALA A 106 23.20 -3.77 17.56
C ALA A 106 21.71 -4.22 17.61
N VAL A 107 20.78 -3.28 17.82
CA VAL A 107 19.34 -3.56 17.77
C VAL A 107 18.90 -4.01 16.38
N ILE A 108 19.37 -3.38 15.30
CA ILE A 108 19.10 -3.80 13.92
C ILE A 108 19.56 -5.26 13.73
N ALA A 109 20.77 -5.59 14.16
CA ALA A 109 21.33 -6.92 14.01
C ALA A 109 20.61 -8.00 14.84
N ASP A 110 20.09 -7.65 16.04
CA ASP A 110 19.32 -8.55 16.90
C ASP A 110 17.90 -8.78 16.36
N GLN A 111 17.21 -7.73 15.96
CA GLN A 111 15.82 -7.81 15.51
C GLN A 111 15.68 -8.40 14.11
N LYS A 112 16.66 -8.25 13.25
CA LYS A 112 16.67 -8.80 11.87
C LYS A 112 15.39 -8.39 11.12
N ASP A 113 14.61 -9.37 10.63
CA ASP A 113 13.39 -9.15 9.85
C ASP A 113 12.28 -8.44 10.66
N ARG A 114 12.42 -8.35 11.98
CA ARG A 114 11.49 -7.63 12.85
C ARG A 114 11.87 -6.16 13.07
N TYR A 115 13.06 -5.73 12.65
CA TYR A 115 13.45 -4.33 12.80
C TYR A 115 12.53 -3.43 11.99
N GLY A 116 11.93 -2.46 12.65
CA GLY A 116 10.90 -1.58 12.12
C GLY A 116 9.46 -2.02 12.39
N MET A 117 9.23 -3.24 12.93
CA MET A 117 7.89 -3.63 13.38
C MET A 117 7.42 -2.72 14.51
N SER A 118 6.13 -2.38 14.48
CA SER A 118 5.49 -1.54 15.48
C SER A 118 4.18 -2.14 15.96
N PRO A 119 3.81 -2.00 17.24
CA PRO A 119 2.52 -2.43 17.76
C PRO A 119 1.42 -1.38 17.65
N VAL A 120 1.61 -0.28 16.92
CA VAL A 120 0.68 0.86 16.88
C VAL A 120 -0.72 0.48 16.40
N GLY A 121 -0.83 -0.58 15.59
CA GLY A 121 -2.08 -1.14 15.10
C GLY A 121 -2.60 -2.35 15.89
N ALA A 122 -1.94 -2.70 17.03
CA ALA A 122 -2.32 -3.88 17.78
C ALA A 122 -3.78 -3.81 18.28
N GLY A 123 -4.51 -4.90 18.08
CA GLY A 123 -5.92 -5.01 18.43
C GLY A 123 -6.90 -4.41 17.40
N LYS A 124 -6.42 -3.82 16.32
CA LYS A 124 -7.26 -3.30 15.23
C LYS A 124 -7.27 -4.23 14.02
N THR A 125 -8.45 -4.43 13.46
CA THR A 125 -8.63 -5.13 12.18
C THR A 125 -8.89 -4.12 11.07
N VAL A 126 -8.15 -4.21 9.99
CA VAL A 126 -8.31 -3.37 8.79
C VAL A 126 -8.73 -4.26 7.62
N ASN A 127 -9.84 -3.93 6.97
CA ASN A 127 -10.19 -4.49 5.68
C ASN A 127 -9.65 -3.57 4.59
N ILE A 128 -8.86 -4.12 3.70
CA ILE A 128 -8.32 -3.40 2.55
C ILE A 128 -8.80 -4.06 1.26
N GLU A 129 -9.64 -3.34 0.51
CA GLU A 129 -10.09 -3.76 -0.81
C GLU A 129 -9.20 -3.16 -1.90
N PHE A 130 -8.74 -3.99 -2.82
CA PHE A 130 -7.92 -3.54 -3.93
C PHE A 130 -8.00 -4.47 -5.13
N VAL A 131 -7.64 -3.98 -6.30
CA VAL A 131 -7.81 -4.58 -7.63
C VAL A 131 -9.26 -4.52 -8.06
N SER A 132 -10.11 -5.39 -7.55
CA SER A 132 -11.56 -5.51 -7.83
C SER A 132 -11.90 -5.31 -9.32
N ALA A 133 -11.05 -5.86 -10.21
CA ALA A 133 -11.21 -5.77 -11.66
C ALA A 133 -12.41 -6.61 -12.10
N ASN A 134 -13.19 -6.10 -13.06
CA ASN A 134 -14.29 -6.84 -13.63
C ASN A 134 -13.78 -8.16 -14.26
N PRO A 135 -14.44 -9.31 -14.00
CA PRO A 135 -14.01 -10.61 -14.49
C PRO A 135 -14.32 -10.80 -15.98
N THR A 136 -13.84 -9.87 -16.82
CA THR A 136 -14.10 -9.83 -18.26
C THR A 136 -12.88 -10.14 -19.13
N GLY A 137 -11.78 -10.51 -18.50
CA GLY A 137 -10.52 -10.88 -19.17
C GLY A 137 -9.31 -10.76 -18.24
N PRO A 138 -8.10 -11.05 -18.76
CA PRO A 138 -6.85 -10.95 -18.01
C PRO A 138 -6.60 -9.54 -17.49
N MET A 139 -5.76 -9.44 -16.46
CA MET A 139 -5.34 -8.16 -15.91
C MET A 139 -4.41 -7.43 -16.91
N HIS A 140 -4.45 -6.10 -16.86
CA HIS A 140 -3.57 -5.23 -17.62
C HIS A 140 -2.93 -4.18 -16.70
N MET A 141 -1.98 -3.40 -17.23
CA MET A 141 -1.24 -2.42 -16.44
C MET A 141 -2.11 -1.36 -15.74
N GLY A 142 -3.32 -1.12 -16.22
CA GLY A 142 -4.28 -0.26 -15.51
C GLY A 142 -4.67 -0.78 -14.12
N HIS A 143 -4.65 -2.10 -13.92
CA HIS A 143 -4.90 -2.73 -12.62
C HIS A 143 -3.64 -2.89 -11.77
N CYS A 144 -2.47 -2.96 -12.42
CA CYS A 144 -1.18 -3.29 -11.79
C CYS A 144 -0.84 -2.36 -10.62
N ARG A 145 -0.96 -1.06 -10.84
CA ARG A 145 -0.56 -0.08 -9.82
C ARG A 145 -1.45 -0.14 -8.58
N GLY A 146 -2.77 -0.26 -8.78
CA GLY A 146 -3.72 -0.46 -7.68
C GLY A 146 -3.43 -1.74 -6.90
N ALA A 147 -3.10 -2.83 -7.60
CA ALA A 147 -2.72 -4.09 -7.01
C ALA A 147 -1.46 -3.98 -6.13
N VAL A 148 -0.40 -3.36 -6.66
CA VAL A 148 0.87 -3.19 -5.93
C VAL A 148 0.74 -2.23 -4.75
N VAL A 149 0.04 -1.10 -4.92
CA VAL A 149 -0.20 -0.12 -3.84
C VAL A 149 -1.03 -0.75 -2.72
N GLY A 150 -2.08 -1.49 -3.08
CA GLY A 150 -2.94 -2.17 -2.11
C GLY A 150 -2.19 -3.23 -1.30
N ASP A 151 -1.44 -4.09 -1.98
CA ASP A 151 -0.67 -5.14 -1.31
C ASP A 151 0.47 -4.58 -0.45
N ALA A 152 1.23 -3.58 -0.94
CA ALA A 152 2.26 -2.93 -0.16
C ALA A 152 1.70 -2.20 1.07
N LEU A 153 0.52 -1.58 0.96
CA LEU A 153 -0.17 -0.99 2.10
C LEU A 153 -0.64 -2.06 3.09
N ALA A 154 -1.15 -3.19 2.61
CA ALA A 154 -1.55 -4.31 3.45
C ALA A 154 -0.35 -4.88 4.23
N ASN A 155 0.81 -5.07 3.56
CA ASN A 155 2.05 -5.50 4.20
C ASN A 155 2.51 -4.51 5.27
N LEU A 156 2.46 -3.22 4.97
CA LEU A 156 2.85 -2.14 5.87
C LEU A 156 1.96 -2.09 7.11
N LEU A 157 0.64 -2.21 6.95
CA LEU A 157 -0.31 -2.26 8.05
C LEU A 157 -0.11 -3.51 8.92
N ALA A 158 0.12 -4.68 8.30
CA ALA A 158 0.44 -5.91 9.04
C ALA A 158 1.76 -5.76 9.83
N PHE A 159 2.77 -5.13 9.25
CA PHE A 159 4.06 -4.88 9.91
C PHE A 159 3.95 -3.90 11.09
N THR A 160 2.94 -3.03 11.06
CA THR A 160 2.60 -2.14 12.18
C THR A 160 1.56 -2.71 13.15
N GLY A 161 1.34 -4.04 13.12
CA GLY A 161 0.58 -4.77 14.13
C GLY A 161 -0.93 -4.86 13.88
N HIS A 162 -1.44 -4.36 12.75
CA HIS A 162 -2.85 -4.53 12.39
C HIS A 162 -3.12 -5.98 11.95
N ARG A 163 -4.31 -6.47 12.25
CA ARG A 163 -4.88 -7.63 11.55
C ARG A 163 -5.44 -7.14 10.22
N VAL A 164 -4.89 -7.59 9.11
CA VAL A 164 -5.29 -7.13 7.78
C VAL A 164 -6.13 -8.21 7.10
N ILE A 165 -7.25 -7.82 6.48
CA ILE A 165 -8.06 -8.63 5.58
C ILE A 165 -7.90 -8.04 4.19
N ARG A 166 -7.26 -8.78 3.29
CA ARG A 166 -7.11 -8.42 1.85
C ARG A 166 -8.34 -8.88 1.12
N GLU A 167 -9.13 -7.96 0.62
CA GLU A 167 -10.42 -8.26 -0.02
C GLU A 167 -10.44 -7.87 -1.48
N TYR A 168 -11.07 -8.70 -2.29
CA TYR A 168 -11.36 -8.49 -3.69
C TYR A 168 -12.86 -8.53 -3.91
N TYR A 169 -13.46 -7.48 -4.49
CA TYR A 169 -14.85 -7.45 -4.90
C TYR A 169 -15.01 -7.97 -6.32
N ILE A 170 -15.83 -9.00 -6.51
CA ILE A 170 -16.12 -9.59 -7.81
C ILE A 170 -17.42 -8.98 -8.34
N ASN A 171 -17.32 -8.15 -9.38
CA ASN A 171 -18.47 -7.61 -10.10
C ASN A 171 -18.97 -8.66 -11.11
N ASP A 172 -19.65 -9.71 -10.62
CA ASP A 172 -20.16 -10.84 -11.36
C ASP A 172 -21.69 -10.77 -11.63
N ALA A 173 -22.32 -9.65 -11.31
CA ALA A 173 -23.68 -9.32 -11.65
C ALA A 173 -23.75 -8.25 -12.75
N GLY A 174 -24.81 -8.27 -13.57
CA GLY A 174 -25.08 -7.22 -14.56
C GLY A 174 -24.66 -7.53 -16.00
N GLY A 175 -24.87 -6.56 -16.89
CA GLY A 175 -24.82 -6.76 -18.34
C GLY A 175 -23.45 -7.11 -18.91
N GLN A 176 -22.35 -6.73 -18.25
CA GLN A 176 -20.99 -7.03 -18.77
C GLN A 176 -20.68 -8.53 -18.72
N VAL A 177 -21.10 -9.23 -17.67
CA VAL A 177 -20.90 -10.69 -17.58
C VAL A 177 -21.84 -11.47 -18.49
N ASP A 178 -23.01 -10.91 -18.84
CA ASP A 178 -23.88 -11.48 -19.86
C ASP A 178 -23.24 -11.36 -21.27
N ILE A 179 -22.65 -10.21 -21.59
CA ILE A 179 -21.87 -10.03 -22.83
C ILE A 179 -20.68 -11.02 -22.86
N LEU A 180 -20.01 -11.21 -21.73
CA LEU A 180 -18.91 -12.17 -21.60
C LEU A 180 -19.39 -13.60 -21.87
N ALA A 181 -20.54 -13.99 -21.28
CA ALA A 181 -21.15 -15.30 -21.50
C ALA A 181 -21.52 -15.54 -22.97
N ARG A 182 -22.07 -14.51 -23.65
CA ARG A 182 -22.36 -14.57 -25.11
C ARG A 182 -21.07 -14.71 -25.93
N SER A 183 -20.02 -14.03 -25.51
CA SER A 183 -18.69 -14.16 -26.17
C SER A 183 -18.15 -15.58 -26.02
N ALA A 184 -18.25 -16.16 -24.81
CA ALA A 184 -17.86 -17.54 -24.56
C ALA A 184 -18.74 -18.54 -25.32
N HIS A 185 -20.03 -18.26 -25.51
CA HIS A 185 -20.93 -19.10 -26.33
C HIS A 185 -20.50 -19.11 -27.80
N GLN A 186 -20.08 -17.97 -28.35
CA GLN A 186 -19.53 -17.96 -29.70
C GLN A 186 -18.26 -18.83 -29.79
N ARG A 187 -17.33 -18.73 -28.85
CA ARG A 187 -16.12 -19.57 -28.79
C ARG A 187 -16.46 -21.06 -28.59
N TYR A 188 -17.49 -21.37 -27.83
CA TYR A 188 -18.01 -22.75 -27.67
C TYR A 188 -18.48 -23.32 -29.00
N ARG A 189 -19.26 -22.58 -29.81
CA ARG A 189 -19.71 -23.02 -31.15
C ARG A 189 -18.55 -23.18 -32.11
N GLU A 190 -17.55 -22.27 -32.09
CA GLU A 190 -16.30 -22.42 -32.85
C GLU A 190 -15.57 -23.72 -32.48
N ALA A 191 -15.48 -24.05 -31.17
CA ALA A 191 -14.85 -25.28 -30.69
C ALA A 191 -15.59 -26.56 -31.12
N LEU A 192 -16.90 -26.46 -31.39
CA LEU A 192 -17.68 -27.55 -32.00
C LEU A 192 -17.50 -27.69 -33.51
N GLY A 193 -16.71 -26.81 -34.15
CA GLY A 193 -16.39 -26.87 -35.55
C GLY A 193 -17.23 -25.94 -36.45
N GLU A 194 -17.99 -25.03 -35.85
CA GLU A 194 -18.74 -24.05 -36.64
C GLU A 194 -17.82 -22.92 -37.13
N SER A 195 -18.00 -22.51 -38.37
CA SER A 195 -17.29 -21.36 -38.96
C SER A 195 -18.12 -20.09 -38.79
N LEU A 196 -17.95 -19.39 -37.70
CA LEU A 196 -18.75 -18.22 -37.34
C LEU A 196 -18.17 -16.88 -37.82
N GLY A 197 -16.94 -16.88 -38.40
CA GLY A 197 -16.27 -15.66 -38.84
C GLY A 197 -15.70 -14.83 -37.66
N GLU A 198 -15.73 -13.51 -37.82
CA GLU A 198 -15.27 -12.60 -36.78
C GLU A 198 -16.25 -12.56 -35.59
N ILE A 199 -15.70 -12.23 -34.42
CA ILE A 199 -16.52 -12.04 -33.23
C ILE A 199 -17.53 -10.92 -33.48
N ALA A 200 -18.80 -11.16 -33.13
CA ALA A 200 -19.89 -10.20 -33.33
C ALA A 200 -19.60 -8.88 -32.58
N GLU A 201 -20.01 -7.77 -33.22
CA GLU A 201 -19.86 -6.44 -32.62
C GLU A 201 -20.52 -6.36 -31.23
N GLY A 202 -19.83 -5.77 -30.27
CA GLY A 202 -20.27 -5.66 -28.88
C GLY A 202 -19.88 -6.82 -27.98
N LEU A 203 -19.34 -7.91 -28.52
CA LEU A 203 -18.77 -9.02 -27.77
C LEU A 203 -17.27 -8.83 -27.50
N TYR A 204 -16.72 -9.60 -26.55
CA TYR A 204 -15.30 -9.60 -26.23
C TYR A 204 -14.51 -10.46 -27.24
N PRO A 205 -13.62 -9.85 -28.06
CA PRO A 205 -12.95 -10.58 -29.15
C PRO A 205 -11.72 -11.37 -28.73
N GLY A 206 -11.28 -11.25 -27.46
CA GLY A 206 -10.00 -11.75 -27.01
C GLY A 206 -9.83 -13.28 -27.13
N ASP A 207 -8.64 -13.71 -27.54
CA ASP A 207 -8.30 -15.13 -27.67
C ASP A 207 -8.28 -15.88 -26.32
N TYR A 208 -8.21 -15.17 -25.20
CA TYR A 208 -8.30 -15.74 -23.86
C TYR A 208 -9.63 -16.47 -23.58
N LEU A 209 -10.67 -16.24 -24.40
CA LEU A 209 -11.95 -16.96 -24.31
C LEU A 209 -11.96 -18.28 -25.11
N LYS A 210 -10.98 -18.54 -26.00
CA LYS A 210 -10.90 -19.80 -26.75
C LYS A 210 -10.81 -21.02 -25.84
N PRO A 211 -9.90 -21.07 -24.84
CA PRO A 211 -9.84 -22.19 -23.89
C PRO A 211 -11.15 -22.37 -23.11
N VAL A 212 -11.86 -21.28 -22.81
CA VAL A 212 -13.16 -21.36 -22.13
C VAL A 212 -14.20 -22.00 -23.04
N GLY A 213 -14.25 -21.61 -24.33
CA GLY A 213 -15.12 -22.23 -25.33
C GLY A 213 -14.83 -23.72 -25.53
N GLU A 214 -13.58 -24.10 -25.58
CA GLU A 214 -13.13 -25.51 -25.68
C GLU A 214 -13.55 -26.32 -24.45
N ALA A 215 -13.39 -25.78 -23.24
CA ALA A 215 -13.83 -26.43 -22.00
C ALA A 215 -15.35 -26.60 -21.96
N LEU A 216 -16.11 -25.57 -22.38
CA LEU A 216 -17.58 -25.67 -22.48
C LEU A 216 -18.01 -26.72 -23.52
N ALA A 217 -17.31 -26.82 -24.65
CA ALA A 217 -17.59 -27.82 -25.67
C ALA A 217 -17.28 -29.25 -25.16
N ALA A 218 -16.21 -29.41 -24.39
CA ALA A 218 -15.89 -30.70 -23.77
C ALA A 218 -16.92 -31.12 -22.71
N ASP A 219 -17.43 -30.14 -21.90
CA ASP A 219 -18.40 -30.42 -20.82
C ASP A 219 -19.82 -30.70 -21.37
N PHE A 220 -20.24 -29.99 -22.39
CA PHE A 220 -21.64 -29.98 -22.83
C PHE A 220 -21.87 -30.55 -24.24
N GLY A 221 -20.80 -30.87 -25.00
CA GLY A 221 -20.96 -31.26 -26.41
C GLY A 221 -21.75 -30.24 -27.20
N GLY A 222 -22.62 -30.67 -28.11
CA GLY A 222 -23.48 -29.79 -28.90
C GLY A 222 -24.78 -29.32 -28.23
N ARG A 223 -24.95 -29.59 -26.91
CA ARG A 223 -26.24 -29.37 -26.21
C ARG A 223 -26.78 -27.96 -26.32
N TYR A 224 -25.93 -26.95 -26.30
CA TYR A 224 -26.33 -25.54 -26.25
C TYR A 224 -25.99 -24.77 -27.54
N ALA A 225 -25.57 -25.46 -28.62
CA ALA A 225 -25.18 -24.79 -29.86
C ALA A 225 -26.34 -24.00 -30.48
N ASP A 226 -27.51 -24.64 -30.57
CA ASP A 226 -28.73 -24.07 -31.14
C ASP A 226 -29.85 -23.84 -30.10
N ALA A 227 -29.52 -23.96 -28.79
CA ALA A 227 -30.48 -23.77 -27.73
C ALA A 227 -30.83 -22.28 -27.52
N PRO A 228 -32.06 -21.94 -27.09
CA PRO A 228 -32.38 -20.57 -26.75
C PRO A 228 -31.52 -20.04 -25.61
N GLU A 229 -31.21 -18.73 -25.65
CA GLU A 229 -30.32 -18.07 -24.71
C GLU A 229 -30.71 -18.32 -23.23
N THR A 230 -31.98 -18.40 -22.94
CA THR A 230 -32.52 -18.68 -21.60
C THR A 230 -31.99 -19.99 -20.99
N ASP A 231 -31.64 -20.95 -21.81
CA ASP A 231 -31.24 -22.29 -21.35
C ASP A 231 -29.76 -22.38 -20.98
N TRP A 232 -28.92 -21.49 -21.52
CA TRP A 232 -27.49 -21.55 -21.35
C TRP A 232 -26.85 -20.31 -20.72
N LEU A 233 -27.45 -19.11 -20.83
CA LEU A 233 -26.81 -17.85 -20.42
C LEU A 233 -26.32 -17.90 -18.97
N ALA A 234 -27.12 -18.34 -18.04
CA ALA A 234 -26.75 -18.40 -16.62
C ALA A 234 -25.61 -19.41 -16.37
N ILE A 235 -25.61 -20.55 -17.08
CA ILE A 235 -24.60 -21.59 -16.96
C ILE A 235 -23.27 -21.08 -17.51
N PHE A 236 -23.29 -20.50 -18.71
CA PHE A 236 -22.11 -19.96 -19.38
C PHE A 236 -21.54 -18.77 -18.62
N ARG A 237 -22.40 -17.89 -18.09
CA ARG A 237 -21.97 -16.80 -17.21
C ARG A 237 -21.16 -17.33 -16.01
N ALA A 238 -21.72 -18.25 -15.24
CA ALA A 238 -21.05 -18.80 -14.07
C ALA A 238 -19.71 -19.46 -14.43
N ARG A 239 -19.66 -20.25 -15.50
CA ARG A 239 -18.43 -20.94 -15.94
C ARG A 239 -17.38 -19.96 -16.46
N THR A 240 -17.80 -18.96 -17.22
CA THR A 240 -16.85 -17.99 -17.81
C THR A 240 -16.32 -17.03 -16.75
N VAL A 241 -17.16 -16.56 -15.81
CA VAL A 241 -16.70 -15.75 -14.68
C VAL A 241 -15.70 -16.54 -13.83
N ALA A 242 -15.98 -17.81 -13.53
CA ALA A 242 -15.06 -18.67 -12.77
C ALA A 242 -13.69 -18.80 -13.47
N ALA A 243 -13.69 -19.00 -14.80
CA ALA A 243 -12.46 -19.10 -15.58
C ALA A 243 -11.67 -17.77 -15.60
N MET A 244 -12.37 -16.64 -15.74
CA MET A 244 -11.70 -15.32 -15.71
C MET A 244 -11.16 -15.00 -14.32
N MET A 245 -11.87 -15.37 -13.26
CA MET A 245 -11.36 -15.20 -11.89
C MET A 245 -10.12 -16.05 -11.62
N GLU A 246 -10.03 -17.24 -12.20
CA GLU A 246 -8.80 -18.04 -12.10
C GLU A 246 -7.63 -17.35 -12.82
N THR A 247 -7.85 -16.87 -14.04
CA THR A 247 -6.85 -16.08 -14.78
C THR A 247 -6.38 -14.85 -13.97
N ILE A 248 -7.31 -14.13 -13.32
CA ILE A 248 -6.97 -12.98 -12.47
C ILE A 248 -6.15 -13.40 -11.26
N ARG A 249 -6.47 -14.55 -10.62
CA ARG A 249 -5.65 -15.07 -9.51
C ARG A 249 -4.25 -15.46 -9.96
N GLU A 250 -4.12 -16.06 -11.13
CA GLU A 250 -2.82 -16.38 -11.73
C GLU A 250 -2.02 -15.10 -12.01
N ASP A 251 -2.63 -14.08 -12.59
CA ASP A 251 -1.99 -12.78 -12.83
C ASP A 251 -1.53 -12.12 -11.52
N LEU A 252 -2.34 -12.17 -10.47
CA LEU A 252 -1.99 -11.66 -9.13
C LEU A 252 -0.85 -12.46 -8.52
N ALA A 253 -0.85 -13.79 -8.67
CA ALA A 253 0.22 -14.65 -8.18
C ALA A 253 1.57 -14.34 -8.86
N LEU A 254 1.57 -13.96 -10.15
CA LEU A 254 2.79 -13.48 -10.83
C LEU A 254 3.38 -12.21 -10.18
N LEU A 255 2.53 -11.36 -9.58
CA LEU A 255 2.96 -10.23 -8.77
C LEU A 255 3.32 -10.61 -7.32
N GLY A 256 3.09 -11.85 -6.91
CA GLY A 256 3.21 -12.28 -5.52
C GLY A 256 2.10 -11.75 -4.61
N ILE A 257 0.92 -11.48 -5.17
CA ILE A 257 -0.25 -10.93 -4.46
C ILE A 257 -1.29 -12.02 -4.25
N SER A 258 -1.84 -12.07 -3.05
CA SER A 258 -2.96 -12.95 -2.69
C SER A 258 -4.00 -12.18 -1.88
N HIS A 259 -5.26 -12.56 -2.06
CA HIS A 259 -6.38 -12.02 -1.28
C HIS A 259 -6.90 -13.08 -0.30
N ASP A 260 -7.33 -12.61 0.89
CA ASP A 260 -7.90 -13.47 1.93
C ASP A 260 -9.38 -13.74 1.66
N ARG A 261 -10.06 -12.79 1.00
CA ARG A 261 -11.50 -12.84 0.73
C ARG A 261 -11.80 -12.38 -0.70
N PHE A 262 -12.72 -13.10 -1.33
CA PHE A 262 -13.34 -12.73 -2.60
C PHE A 262 -14.84 -12.58 -2.36
N ALA A 263 -15.36 -11.34 -2.44
CA ALA A 263 -16.78 -11.02 -2.23
C ALA A 263 -17.49 -10.94 -3.57
N SER A 264 -18.44 -11.88 -3.85
CA SER A 264 -19.25 -11.88 -5.06
C SER A 264 -20.45 -10.96 -4.91
N GLU A 265 -20.67 -10.08 -5.88
CA GLU A 265 -21.87 -9.25 -5.97
C GLU A 265 -23.12 -10.10 -6.10
N ALA A 266 -23.09 -11.13 -6.95
CA ALA A 266 -24.20 -12.03 -7.16
C ALA A 266 -24.58 -12.79 -5.89
N ASP A 267 -23.60 -13.26 -5.12
CA ASP A 267 -23.83 -13.97 -3.85
C ASP A 267 -24.41 -13.04 -2.78
N LEU A 268 -23.94 -11.80 -2.69
CA LEU A 268 -24.51 -10.80 -1.77
C LEU A 268 -26.00 -10.54 -2.06
N VAL A 269 -26.33 -10.37 -3.33
CA VAL A 269 -27.73 -10.16 -3.75
C VAL A 269 -28.57 -11.41 -3.49
N ALA A 270 -28.08 -12.60 -3.85
CA ALA A 270 -28.77 -13.87 -3.62
C ALA A 270 -29.00 -14.17 -2.13
N ALA A 271 -28.11 -13.72 -1.27
CA ALA A 271 -28.23 -13.83 0.19
C ALA A 271 -29.14 -12.77 0.83
N GLY A 272 -29.75 -11.87 0.05
CA GLY A 272 -30.64 -10.83 0.55
C GLY A 272 -29.94 -9.71 1.33
N LYS A 273 -28.60 -9.58 1.20
CA LYS A 273 -27.83 -8.58 1.96
C LYS A 273 -28.23 -7.13 1.67
N PRO A 274 -28.61 -6.76 0.43
CA PRO A 274 -29.12 -5.43 0.17
C PRO A 274 -30.46 -5.14 0.90
N ASP A 275 -31.33 -6.14 1.06
CA ASP A 275 -32.57 -6.00 1.83
C ASP A 275 -32.27 -5.81 3.33
N ASP A 276 -31.30 -6.53 3.88
CA ASP A 276 -30.84 -6.36 5.26
C ASP A 276 -30.29 -4.94 5.50
N ALA A 277 -29.48 -4.42 4.58
CA ALA A 277 -28.91 -3.08 4.66
C ALA A 277 -30.00 -2.00 4.54
N GLU A 278 -30.95 -2.14 3.61
CA GLU A 278 -32.08 -1.23 3.47
C GLU A 278 -32.93 -1.21 4.75
N ALA A 279 -33.29 -2.38 5.30
CA ALA A 279 -34.08 -2.49 6.53
C ALA A 279 -33.37 -1.77 7.71
N TRP A 280 -32.08 -2.01 7.88
CA TRP A 280 -31.25 -1.38 8.91
C TRP A 280 -31.22 0.16 8.79
N LEU A 281 -31.12 0.67 7.55
CA LEU A 281 -31.14 2.12 7.26
C LEU A 281 -32.52 2.73 7.47
N ARG A 282 -33.61 2.03 7.12
CA ARG A 282 -34.98 2.51 7.35
C ARG A 282 -35.32 2.62 8.84
N GLU A 283 -34.89 1.67 9.66
CA GLU A 283 -35.04 1.72 11.12
C GLU A 283 -34.42 2.98 11.75
N ARG A 284 -33.44 3.60 11.05
CA ARG A 284 -32.71 4.80 11.48
C ARG A 284 -33.14 6.08 10.78
N ASP A 285 -34.26 6.04 10.04
CA ASP A 285 -34.72 7.16 9.19
C ASP A 285 -33.63 7.66 8.23
N LEU A 286 -32.80 6.75 7.72
CA LEU A 286 -31.74 7.04 6.73
C LEU A 286 -32.15 6.65 5.30
N VAL A 287 -33.24 5.91 5.12
CA VAL A 287 -33.88 5.64 3.83
C VAL A 287 -35.34 6.03 3.92
N TYR A 288 -35.83 6.75 2.91
CA TYR A 288 -37.21 7.21 2.78
C TYR A 288 -37.69 7.08 1.32
N ASP A 289 -38.98 7.04 1.10
CA ASP A 289 -39.55 7.05 -0.23
C ASP A 289 -39.77 8.49 -0.70
N GLY A 290 -39.11 8.88 -1.79
CA GLY A 290 -39.05 10.25 -2.29
C GLY A 290 -38.87 10.30 -3.79
N VAL A 291 -39.14 11.46 -4.38
CA VAL A 291 -38.95 11.73 -5.80
C VAL A 291 -37.67 12.57 -5.96
N LEU A 292 -36.75 12.11 -6.81
CA LEU A 292 -35.56 12.89 -7.15
C LEU A 292 -35.95 14.08 -8.03
N GLU A 293 -35.25 15.21 -7.84
CA GLU A 293 -35.33 16.29 -8.80
C GLU A 293 -34.81 15.83 -10.17
N PRO A 294 -35.36 16.36 -11.29
CA PRO A 294 -34.86 16.02 -12.61
C PRO A 294 -33.38 16.40 -12.74
N PRO A 295 -32.59 15.64 -13.53
CA PRO A 295 -31.20 15.96 -13.79
C PRO A 295 -31.05 17.42 -14.26
N LYS A 296 -30.01 18.14 -13.77
CA LYS A 296 -29.69 19.50 -14.23
C LYS A 296 -29.36 19.46 -15.73
N GLY A 297 -30.19 20.09 -16.56
CA GLY A 297 -30.07 20.10 -18.01
C GLY A 297 -31.43 19.96 -18.69
N GLU A 298 -31.44 19.56 -19.97
CA GLU A 298 -32.71 19.23 -20.66
C GLU A 298 -33.36 18.02 -20.01
N VAL A 299 -34.53 18.23 -19.42
CA VAL A 299 -35.35 17.14 -18.88
C VAL A 299 -35.77 16.26 -20.06
N SER A 300 -35.41 14.99 -20.03
CA SER A 300 -35.91 14.02 -21.03
C SER A 300 -37.43 14.08 -21.08
N LYS A 301 -38.02 14.05 -22.29
CA LYS A 301 -39.48 14.00 -22.45
C LYS A 301 -40.14 12.80 -21.77
N ASP A 302 -39.34 11.78 -21.46
CA ASP A 302 -39.76 10.54 -20.82
C ASP A 302 -39.47 10.52 -19.30
N TRP A 303 -39.09 11.68 -18.71
CA TRP A 303 -38.86 11.76 -17.26
C TRP A 303 -40.24 11.80 -16.53
N GLU A 304 -40.44 10.84 -15.65
CA GLU A 304 -41.61 10.78 -14.77
C GLU A 304 -41.20 10.88 -13.30
N PRO A 305 -41.98 11.61 -12.47
CA PRO A 305 -41.72 11.70 -11.03
C PRO A 305 -42.12 10.39 -10.33
N ILE A 306 -41.19 9.44 -10.28
CA ILE A 306 -41.40 8.13 -9.61
C ILE A 306 -40.81 8.20 -8.21
N ALA A 307 -41.62 7.79 -7.20
CA ALA A 307 -41.11 7.66 -5.84
C ALA A 307 -40.20 6.43 -5.73
N LEU A 308 -38.99 6.64 -5.25
CA LEU A 308 -37.97 5.62 -5.07
C LEU A 308 -37.48 5.60 -3.62
N PRO A 309 -36.99 4.46 -3.11
CA PRO A 309 -36.24 4.42 -1.87
C PRO A 309 -34.96 5.21 -2.02
N LEU A 310 -34.81 6.31 -1.27
CA LEU A 310 -33.67 7.23 -1.30
C LEU A 310 -32.89 7.14 0.01
N PHE A 311 -31.59 6.93 -0.09
CA PHE A 311 -30.67 7.07 1.04
C PHE A 311 -30.34 8.55 1.26
N ARG A 312 -30.45 9.01 2.52
CA ARG A 312 -30.18 10.41 2.93
C ARG A 312 -28.68 10.72 2.97
N SER A 313 -28.00 10.55 1.86
CA SER A 313 -26.55 10.76 1.78
C SER A 313 -26.14 12.23 2.02
N THR A 314 -27.06 13.18 1.79
CA THR A 314 -26.83 14.61 2.10
C THR A 314 -26.59 14.87 3.59
N LYS A 315 -27.13 14.04 4.50
CA LYS A 315 -26.83 14.11 5.93
C LYS A 315 -25.35 13.85 6.27
N PHE A 316 -24.62 13.21 5.36
CA PHE A 316 -23.23 12.77 5.51
C PHE A 316 -22.29 13.42 4.48
N GLY A 317 -22.69 14.56 3.90
CA GLY A 317 -21.83 15.40 3.06
C GLY A 317 -21.84 15.08 1.58
N ASP A 318 -22.71 14.19 1.08
CA ASP A 318 -22.94 14.02 -0.36
C ASP A 318 -23.76 15.21 -0.92
N ASP A 319 -23.75 15.39 -2.23
CA ASP A 319 -24.39 16.50 -2.91
C ASP A 319 -25.92 16.31 -3.13
N GLN A 320 -26.38 15.05 -3.10
CA GLN A 320 -27.80 14.69 -3.24
C GLN A 320 -28.11 13.34 -2.61
N ASP A 321 -29.38 13.11 -2.22
CA ASP A 321 -29.84 11.80 -1.78
C ASP A 321 -29.82 10.79 -2.93
N ARG A 322 -29.53 9.53 -2.64
CA ARG A 322 -29.25 8.53 -3.67
C ARG A 322 -30.30 7.42 -3.72
N PRO A 323 -30.82 7.06 -4.91
CA PRO A 323 -31.73 5.94 -5.05
C PRO A 323 -30.99 4.62 -4.85
N ILE A 324 -31.54 3.76 -3.98
CA ILE A 324 -30.99 2.42 -3.73
C ILE A 324 -31.68 1.35 -4.57
N ARG A 325 -32.90 1.63 -5.07
CA ARG A 325 -33.62 0.77 -6.02
C ARG A 325 -33.98 1.54 -7.29
N LYS A 326 -34.14 0.80 -8.39
CA LYS A 326 -34.66 1.29 -9.66
C LYS A 326 -36.18 1.28 -9.66
N PRO A 327 -36.85 1.91 -10.67
CA PRO A 327 -38.30 1.91 -10.79
C PRO A 327 -38.92 0.51 -10.88
N ASP A 328 -38.23 -0.47 -11.41
CA ASP A 328 -38.63 -1.87 -11.51
C ASP A 328 -38.47 -2.67 -10.21
N GLY A 329 -37.98 -2.02 -9.13
CA GLY A 329 -37.70 -2.62 -7.84
C GLY A 329 -36.36 -3.32 -7.73
N SER A 330 -35.59 -3.46 -8.81
CA SER A 330 -34.25 -4.01 -8.78
C SER A 330 -33.25 -3.04 -8.12
N TRP A 331 -32.14 -3.57 -7.62
CA TRP A 331 -31.10 -2.78 -6.97
C TRP A 331 -30.36 -1.88 -7.95
N THR A 332 -30.04 -0.65 -7.52
CA THR A 332 -29.01 0.15 -8.17
C THR A 332 -27.63 -0.39 -7.81
N TYR A 333 -26.60 -0.03 -8.55
CA TYR A 333 -25.22 -0.31 -8.16
C TYR A 333 -24.91 0.20 -6.75
N PHE A 334 -25.36 1.42 -6.44
CA PHE A 334 -25.18 2.01 -5.13
C PHE A 334 -25.90 1.26 -4.01
N GLY A 335 -27.08 0.68 -4.28
CA GLY A 335 -27.80 -0.14 -3.30
C GLY A 335 -27.07 -1.42 -2.94
N VAL A 336 -26.37 -2.03 -3.92
CA VAL A 336 -25.52 -3.19 -3.66
C VAL A 336 -24.23 -2.78 -2.95
N ASP A 337 -23.61 -1.65 -3.34
CA ASP A 337 -22.43 -1.09 -2.66
C ASP A 337 -22.70 -0.81 -1.18
N LEU A 338 -23.89 -0.30 -0.82
CA LEU A 338 -24.31 -0.12 0.57
C LEU A 338 -24.27 -1.44 1.34
N ALA A 339 -24.83 -2.50 0.78
CA ALA A 339 -24.86 -3.81 1.41
C ALA A 339 -23.44 -4.39 1.57
N TYR A 340 -22.63 -4.23 0.56
CA TYR A 340 -21.24 -4.69 0.59
C TYR A 340 -20.44 -4.01 1.69
N HIS A 341 -20.50 -2.68 1.79
CA HIS A 341 -19.81 -1.94 2.85
C HIS A 341 -20.39 -2.21 4.24
N PHE A 342 -21.68 -2.52 4.33
CA PHE A 342 -22.30 -2.93 5.58
C PHE A 342 -21.73 -4.26 6.08
N GLU A 343 -21.55 -5.25 5.19
CA GLU A 343 -20.93 -6.52 5.54
C GLU A 343 -19.43 -6.36 5.89
N LYS A 344 -18.67 -5.59 5.11
CA LYS A 344 -17.25 -5.28 5.42
C LYS A 344 -17.08 -4.66 6.81
N ALA A 345 -17.97 -3.74 7.14
CA ALA A 345 -17.92 -3.03 8.42
C ALA A 345 -18.19 -3.93 9.64
N ARG A 346 -18.72 -5.15 9.47
CA ARG A 346 -18.95 -6.07 10.60
C ARG A 346 -17.65 -6.66 11.13
N ASP A 347 -16.69 -6.93 10.23
CA ASP A 347 -15.49 -7.71 10.52
C ASP A 347 -14.24 -6.85 10.74
N ALA A 348 -14.30 -5.55 10.48
CA ALA A 348 -13.16 -4.66 10.53
C ALA A 348 -13.44 -3.39 11.34
N ASP A 349 -12.40 -2.84 11.97
CA ASP A 349 -12.44 -1.57 12.69
C ASP A 349 -12.18 -0.38 11.76
N GLU A 350 -11.41 -0.62 10.70
CA GLU A 350 -11.08 0.36 9.66
C GLU A 350 -11.27 -0.28 8.28
N LEU A 351 -11.76 0.52 7.33
CA LEU A 351 -11.98 0.12 5.94
C LEU A 351 -11.13 0.99 5.02
N ILE A 352 -10.49 0.39 4.03
CA ILE A 352 -9.70 1.08 3.01
C ILE A 352 -10.04 0.50 1.66
N ASP A 353 -10.45 1.36 0.72
CA ASP A 353 -10.68 0.98 -0.66
C ASP A 353 -9.64 1.64 -1.58
N ILE A 354 -9.01 0.85 -2.45
CA ILE A 354 -8.04 1.32 -3.44
C ILE A 354 -8.70 1.33 -4.81
N TRP A 355 -9.02 2.50 -5.31
CA TRP A 355 -9.75 2.69 -6.57
C TRP A 355 -8.93 3.40 -7.64
N GLY A 356 -9.23 3.12 -8.89
CA GLY A 356 -8.74 3.92 -10.01
C GLY A 356 -9.28 5.36 -9.94
N ALA A 357 -8.50 6.31 -10.44
CA ALA A 357 -8.87 7.73 -10.42
C ALA A 357 -10.14 8.05 -11.24
N ASP A 358 -10.53 7.18 -12.15
CA ASP A 358 -11.80 7.24 -12.90
C ASP A 358 -13.04 7.09 -12.00
N HIS A 359 -12.88 6.50 -10.80
CA HIS A 359 -13.94 6.38 -9.79
C HIS A 359 -14.03 7.58 -8.83
N ALA A 360 -13.25 8.65 -9.02
CA ALA A 360 -13.22 9.81 -8.11
C ALA A 360 -14.61 10.43 -7.86
N GLY A 361 -15.48 10.45 -8.87
CA GLY A 361 -16.85 10.97 -8.75
C GLY A 361 -17.77 10.17 -7.84
N THR A 362 -17.40 8.95 -7.44
CA THR A 362 -18.22 8.11 -6.57
C THR A 362 -17.78 8.12 -5.11
N VAL A 363 -16.60 8.68 -4.82
CA VAL A 363 -15.99 8.63 -3.49
C VAL A 363 -16.89 9.25 -2.41
N MET A 364 -17.42 10.45 -2.64
CA MET A 364 -18.21 11.17 -1.63
C MET A 364 -19.44 10.36 -1.19
N ARG A 365 -20.16 9.75 -2.14
CA ARG A 365 -21.37 8.97 -1.82
C ARG A 365 -21.07 7.69 -1.05
N ILE A 366 -19.93 7.02 -1.32
CA ILE A 366 -19.53 5.82 -0.58
C ILE A 366 -18.98 6.17 0.80
N VAL A 367 -18.24 7.28 0.93
CA VAL A 367 -17.84 7.79 2.25
C VAL A 367 -19.05 8.12 3.11
N ALA A 368 -20.05 8.82 2.54
CA ALA A 368 -21.32 9.11 3.21
C ALA A 368 -22.07 7.83 3.63
N ALA A 369 -22.08 6.82 2.75
CA ALA A 369 -22.66 5.53 3.05
C ALA A 369 -21.94 4.80 4.20
N ALA A 370 -20.61 4.73 4.16
CA ALA A 370 -19.82 4.07 5.20
C ALA A 370 -19.95 4.79 6.56
N GLU A 371 -19.98 6.11 6.58
CA GLU A 371 -20.22 6.89 7.80
C GLU A 371 -21.60 6.58 8.40
N ALA A 372 -22.66 6.56 7.57
CA ALA A 372 -23.99 6.19 8.00
C ALA A 372 -24.05 4.76 8.55
N LEU A 373 -23.54 3.78 7.80
CA LEU A 373 -23.57 2.35 8.12
C LEU A 373 -22.78 2.00 9.38
N THR A 374 -21.77 2.78 9.70
CA THR A 374 -20.94 2.59 10.90
C THR A 374 -21.31 3.53 12.04
N GLU A 375 -22.31 4.41 11.84
CA GLU A 375 -22.68 5.47 12.79
C GLU A 375 -21.46 6.34 13.20
N GLY A 376 -20.55 6.59 12.25
CA GLY A 376 -19.33 7.35 12.46
C GLY A 376 -18.29 6.68 13.37
N ARG A 377 -18.49 5.41 13.75
CA ARG A 377 -17.61 4.70 14.70
C ARG A 377 -16.40 4.06 14.06
N LYS A 378 -16.39 3.91 12.75
CA LYS A 378 -15.30 3.25 12.00
C LYS A 378 -14.71 4.20 10.97
N ARG A 379 -13.40 4.16 10.84
CA ARG A 379 -12.71 4.94 9.82
C ARG A 379 -12.88 4.27 8.46
N PHE A 380 -13.23 5.06 7.46
CA PHE A 380 -13.25 4.65 6.06
C PHE A 380 -12.40 5.60 5.21
N ASP A 381 -11.49 5.05 4.44
CA ASP A 381 -10.63 5.80 3.53
C ASP A 381 -10.72 5.24 2.11
N VAL A 382 -10.83 6.11 1.12
CA VAL A 382 -10.68 5.74 -0.29
C VAL A 382 -9.36 6.31 -0.81
N LYS A 383 -8.49 5.44 -1.34
CA LYS A 383 -7.24 5.84 -1.98
C LYS A 383 -7.37 5.75 -3.49
N LEU A 384 -7.25 6.89 -4.15
CA LEU A 384 -7.28 6.97 -5.60
C LEU A 384 -5.89 6.71 -6.18
N VAL A 385 -5.82 5.83 -7.18
CA VAL A 385 -4.60 5.48 -7.88
C VAL A 385 -4.68 5.97 -9.32
N GLN A 386 -3.72 6.83 -9.70
CA GLN A 386 -3.64 7.41 -11.03
C GLN A 386 -3.14 6.41 -12.08
N ILE A 387 -3.50 6.70 -13.32
CA ILE A 387 -3.19 5.89 -14.50
C ILE A 387 -1.68 5.79 -14.69
N VAL A 388 -1.22 4.60 -15.10
CA VAL A 388 0.12 4.33 -15.61
C VAL A 388 0.08 4.38 -17.13
N ARG A 389 0.93 5.23 -17.73
CA ARG A 389 1.13 5.26 -19.17
C ARG A 389 2.27 4.32 -19.52
N LEU A 390 2.02 3.39 -20.43
CA LEU A 390 3.07 2.51 -20.94
C LEU A 390 3.79 3.18 -22.11
N LEU A 391 5.11 3.22 -22.00
CA LEU A 391 5.99 3.74 -23.03
C LEU A 391 7.00 2.66 -23.44
N ARG A 392 7.52 2.76 -24.65
CA ARG A 392 8.67 1.99 -25.11
C ARG A 392 9.61 2.94 -25.84
N ALA A 393 10.77 3.18 -25.25
CA ALA A 393 11.74 4.18 -25.73
C ALA A 393 11.12 5.57 -25.96
N GLY A 394 10.30 6.02 -25.00
CA GLY A 394 9.61 7.31 -25.03
C GLY A 394 8.29 7.35 -25.82
N GLU A 395 7.99 6.33 -26.62
CA GLU A 395 6.79 6.29 -27.44
C GLU A 395 5.64 5.53 -26.74
N PRO A 396 4.39 6.04 -26.77
CA PRO A 396 3.25 5.37 -26.15
C PRO A 396 2.95 3.99 -26.76
N VAL A 397 2.81 2.99 -25.91
CA VAL A 397 2.32 1.66 -26.30
C VAL A 397 0.81 1.72 -26.45
N LYS A 398 0.30 1.49 -27.66
CA LYS A 398 -1.14 1.50 -27.95
C LYS A 398 -1.81 0.29 -27.31
N MET A 399 -2.82 0.54 -26.48
CA MET A 399 -3.65 -0.49 -25.85
C MET A 399 -5.11 -0.28 -26.21
N SER A 400 -5.80 -1.34 -26.65
CA SER A 400 -7.24 -1.33 -26.88
C SER A 400 -7.83 -2.70 -26.58
N LYS A 401 -8.60 -2.83 -25.48
CA LYS A 401 -9.36 -4.05 -25.16
C LYS A 401 -10.37 -4.41 -26.27
N ARG A 402 -11.00 -3.39 -26.88
CA ARG A 402 -11.98 -3.58 -27.96
C ARG A 402 -11.39 -4.06 -29.28
N ALA A 403 -10.10 -3.80 -29.50
CA ALA A 403 -9.37 -4.25 -30.69
C ALA A 403 -8.62 -5.58 -30.48
N GLY A 404 -8.72 -6.21 -29.31
CA GLY A 404 -7.99 -7.44 -28.97
C GLY A 404 -6.49 -7.27 -28.76
N ASN A 405 -5.95 -6.05 -28.93
CA ASN A 405 -4.53 -5.74 -28.80
C ASN A 405 -4.28 -4.96 -27.51
N PHE A 406 -4.02 -5.64 -26.41
CA PHE A 406 -3.58 -5.01 -25.16
C PHE A 406 -2.44 -5.82 -24.55
N VAL A 407 -1.52 -5.10 -23.91
CA VAL A 407 -0.41 -5.71 -23.18
C VAL A 407 -0.97 -6.21 -21.85
N THR A 408 -0.93 -7.52 -21.65
CA THR A 408 -1.37 -8.12 -20.37
C THR A 408 -0.37 -7.83 -19.27
N LEU A 409 -0.82 -7.90 -18.01
CA LEU A 409 0.06 -7.81 -16.85
C LEU A 409 1.13 -8.91 -16.89
N ALA A 410 0.73 -10.14 -17.26
CA ALA A 410 1.64 -11.27 -17.41
C ALA A 410 2.76 -11.00 -18.43
N ASP A 411 2.45 -10.34 -19.56
CA ASP A 411 3.46 -10.00 -20.58
C ASP A 411 4.49 -9.02 -20.02
N VAL A 412 4.04 -7.99 -19.29
CA VAL A 412 4.94 -7.03 -18.65
C VAL A 412 5.85 -7.71 -17.65
N ILE A 413 5.29 -8.56 -16.77
CA ILE A 413 6.09 -9.26 -15.76
C ILE A 413 7.12 -10.20 -16.40
N ARG A 414 6.76 -10.88 -17.48
CA ARG A 414 7.71 -11.74 -18.24
C ARG A 414 8.84 -10.94 -18.88
N GLU A 415 8.56 -9.71 -19.35
CA GLU A 415 9.55 -8.86 -20.00
C GLU A 415 10.52 -8.21 -19.01
N VAL A 416 10.02 -7.64 -17.90
CA VAL A 416 10.84 -6.81 -17.01
C VAL A 416 11.04 -7.39 -15.61
N GLY A 417 10.32 -8.43 -15.25
CA GLY A 417 10.38 -9.06 -13.94
C GLY A 417 9.44 -8.45 -12.89
N LYS A 418 8.97 -9.28 -11.97
CA LYS A 418 8.03 -8.93 -10.87
C LYS A 418 8.56 -7.77 -10.01
N ASP A 419 9.82 -7.87 -9.58
CA ASP A 419 10.39 -6.94 -8.61
C ASP A 419 10.58 -5.53 -9.19
N VAL A 420 10.94 -5.44 -10.47
CA VAL A 420 11.00 -4.17 -11.20
C VAL A 420 9.62 -3.54 -11.27
N VAL A 421 8.60 -4.31 -11.67
CA VAL A 421 7.22 -3.83 -11.74
C VAL A 421 6.78 -3.31 -10.37
N ARG A 422 6.91 -4.12 -9.31
CA ARG A 422 6.48 -3.75 -7.96
C ARG A 422 7.17 -2.49 -7.44
N PHE A 423 8.49 -2.44 -7.55
CA PHE A 423 9.25 -1.29 -7.06
C PHE A 423 8.85 -0.01 -7.82
N MET A 424 8.81 -0.06 -9.15
CA MET A 424 8.47 1.10 -9.98
C MET A 424 7.09 1.66 -9.65
N MET A 425 6.06 0.82 -9.41
CA MET A 425 4.73 1.28 -9.05
C MET A 425 4.68 2.09 -7.74
N LEU A 426 5.70 1.95 -6.89
CA LEU A 426 5.83 2.62 -5.60
C LEU A 426 6.83 3.79 -5.60
N THR A 427 7.45 4.15 -6.73
CA THR A 427 8.38 5.29 -6.82
C THR A 427 7.69 6.65 -6.86
N ARG A 428 6.35 6.68 -6.87
CA ARG A 428 5.55 7.92 -6.85
C ARG A 428 4.32 7.76 -5.97
N LYS A 429 3.81 8.90 -5.47
CA LYS A 429 2.52 8.94 -4.76
C LYS A 429 1.42 8.33 -5.62
N ALA A 430 0.49 7.60 -5.01
CA ALA A 430 -0.61 6.93 -5.72
C ALA A 430 -1.43 7.89 -6.60
N GLU A 431 -1.65 9.11 -6.10
CA GLU A 431 -2.43 10.17 -6.77
C GLU A 431 -1.68 10.86 -7.92
N ALA A 432 -0.37 10.64 -8.07
CA ALA A 432 0.42 11.20 -9.16
C ALA A 432 0.43 10.24 -10.36
N SER A 433 0.24 10.78 -11.57
CA SER A 433 0.43 9.99 -12.80
C SER A 433 1.88 9.52 -12.92
N MET A 434 2.09 8.40 -13.61
CA MET A 434 3.43 7.89 -13.88
C MET A 434 3.55 7.30 -15.27
N ASP A 435 4.76 7.38 -15.79
CA ASP A 435 5.18 6.73 -17.01
C ASP A 435 5.97 5.48 -16.66
N PHE A 436 5.65 4.38 -17.32
CA PHE A 436 6.39 3.12 -17.24
C PHE A 436 6.98 2.82 -18.62
N ASP A 437 8.27 3.13 -18.78
CA ASP A 437 8.98 2.90 -20.04
C ASP A 437 9.79 1.61 -19.94
N PHE A 438 9.44 0.63 -20.78
CA PHE A 438 10.08 -0.68 -20.82
C PHE A 438 11.61 -0.61 -21.03
N ALA A 439 12.10 0.37 -21.77
CA ALA A 439 13.54 0.52 -22.00
C ALA A 439 14.27 1.00 -20.76
N THR A 440 13.70 1.96 -20.02
CA THR A 440 14.37 2.59 -18.88
C THR A 440 14.27 1.77 -17.59
N VAL A 441 13.16 1.04 -17.38
CA VAL A 441 12.96 0.27 -16.13
C VAL A 441 13.88 -0.94 -15.98
N VAL A 442 14.46 -1.43 -17.07
CA VAL A 442 15.44 -2.54 -17.06
C VAL A 442 16.88 -2.07 -17.17
N GLU A 443 17.10 -0.77 -17.32
CA GLU A 443 18.45 -0.22 -17.46
C GLU A 443 19.25 -0.35 -16.16
N ALA A 444 20.44 -0.94 -16.28
CA ALA A 444 21.39 -1.08 -15.15
C ALA A 444 22.14 0.22 -14.91
N SER A 445 21.45 1.26 -14.48
CA SER A 445 22.02 2.59 -14.25
C SER A 445 21.71 3.11 -12.84
N LYS A 446 22.52 4.09 -12.39
CA LYS A 446 22.29 4.79 -11.12
C LYS A 446 20.99 5.60 -11.10
N ASP A 447 20.44 5.91 -12.27
CA ASP A 447 19.21 6.69 -12.44
C ASP A 447 17.96 5.80 -12.39
N ASN A 448 18.16 4.46 -12.39
CA ASN A 448 17.10 3.48 -12.16
C ASN A 448 17.04 3.14 -10.66
N PRO A 449 15.99 3.58 -9.93
CA PRO A 449 15.93 3.41 -8.48
C PRO A 449 15.86 1.94 -8.06
N VAL A 450 15.25 1.08 -8.86
CA VAL A 450 15.20 -0.37 -8.59
C VAL A 450 16.60 -0.95 -8.59
N PHE A 451 17.34 -0.72 -9.69
CA PHE A 451 18.72 -1.18 -9.84
C PHE A 451 19.58 -0.64 -8.70
N TYR A 452 19.44 0.64 -8.37
CA TYR A 452 20.29 1.31 -7.39
C TYR A 452 20.16 0.73 -5.98
N VAL A 453 18.92 0.44 -5.55
CA VAL A 453 18.65 -0.19 -4.24
C VAL A 453 19.08 -1.66 -4.24
N GLN A 454 18.73 -2.42 -5.27
CA GLN A 454 19.15 -3.82 -5.42
C GLN A 454 20.66 -3.97 -5.46
N TYR A 455 21.36 -3.06 -6.16
CA TYR A 455 22.83 -3.07 -6.22
C TYR A 455 23.48 -2.77 -4.87
N ALA A 456 22.85 -1.93 -4.02
CA ALA A 456 23.34 -1.74 -2.66
C ALA A 456 23.30 -3.06 -1.86
N HIS A 457 22.19 -3.79 -1.93
CA HIS A 457 22.04 -5.07 -1.24
C HIS A 457 23.01 -6.13 -1.78
N ALA A 458 23.08 -6.32 -3.10
CA ALA A 458 23.99 -7.28 -3.72
C ALA A 458 25.46 -7.00 -3.40
N ARG A 459 25.85 -5.71 -3.37
CA ARG A 459 27.18 -5.27 -2.97
C ARG A 459 27.51 -5.63 -1.52
N ILE A 460 26.55 -5.50 -0.62
CA ILE A 460 26.69 -5.90 0.79
C ILE A 460 26.86 -7.43 0.90
N CYS A 461 26.04 -8.19 0.17
CA CYS A 461 26.17 -9.66 0.14
C CYS A 461 27.55 -10.09 -0.39
N SER A 462 28.01 -9.50 -1.50
CA SER A 462 29.35 -9.77 -2.05
C SER A 462 30.48 -9.38 -1.09
N LEU A 463 30.31 -8.26 -0.34
CA LEU A 463 31.25 -7.85 0.69
C LEU A 463 31.33 -8.90 1.80
N ALA A 464 30.19 -9.37 2.30
CA ALA A 464 30.15 -10.36 3.38
C ALA A 464 30.82 -11.68 2.96
N SER A 465 30.54 -12.16 1.73
CA SER A 465 31.18 -13.37 1.18
C SER A 465 32.69 -13.23 1.09
N ARG A 466 33.19 -12.13 0.52
CA ARG A 466 34.64 -11.87 0.40
C ARG A 466 35.35 -11.68 1.75
N ALA A 467 34.65 -11.05 2.71
CA ALA A 467 35.17 -10.91 4.06
C ALA A 467 35.35 -12.29 4.73
N ALA A 468 34.36 -13.17 4.60
CA ALA A 468 34.45 -14.54 5.10
C ALA A 468 35.62 -15.32 4.45
N GLU A 469 35.77 -15.24 3.11
CA GLU A 469 36.88 -15.84 2.37
C GLU A 469 38.25 -15.32 2.85
N ALA A 470 38.31 -14.04 3.26
CA ALA A 470 39.51 -13.42 3.81
C ALA A 470 39.73 -13.67 5.32
N GLY A 471 38.89 -14.50 5.94
CA GLY A 471 38.96 -14.81 7.38
C GLY A 471 38.48 -13.67 8.30
N ILE A 472 37.74 -12.68 7.74
CA ILE A 472 37.12 -11.60 8.52
C ILE A 472 35.72 -12.07 8.89
N GLU A 473 35.62 -12.78 10.01
CA GLU A 473 34.32 -13.24 10.54
C GLU A 473 33.71 -12.21 11.48
N LEU A 474 32.37 -12.10 11.48
CA LEU A 474 31.69 -11.19 12.40
C LEU A 474 31.77 -11.66 13.86
N GLY A 475 31.90 -12.97 14.14
CA GLY A 475 32.17 -13.56 15.47
C GLY A 475 31.41 -12.90 16.63
N ASP A 476 32.12 -12.59 17.70
CA ASP A 476 31.60 -11.76 18.80
C ASP A 476 31.30 -10.34 18.31
N PRO A 477 30.33 -9.63 18.93
CA PRO A 477 30.01 -8.26 18.56
C PRO A 477 31.28 -7.40 18.47
N PRO A 478 31.52 -6.71 17.33
CA PRO A 478 32.74 -5.93 17.16
C PRO A 478 32.67 -4.67 18.02
N ASP A 479 33.82 -4.07 18.27
CA ASP A 479 33.90 -2.75 18.91
C ASP A 479 33.37 -1.67 17.95
N LEU A 480 32.14 -1.27 18.15
CA LEU A 480 31.44 -0.27 17.33
C LEU A 480 31.95 1.16 17.58
N ALA A 481 32.73 1.41 18.64
CA ALA A 481 33.38 2.70 18.86
C ALA A 481 34.46 3.02 17.80
N LEU A 482 34.84 2.02 17.00
CA LEU A 482 35.76 2.18 15.88
C LEU A 482 35.09 2.75 14.60
N LEU A 483 33.75 2.94 14.59
CA LEU A 483 33.04 3.57 13.49
C LEU A 483 33.28 5.08 13.49
N ASP A 484 33.66 5.62 12.33
CA ASP A 484 33.89 7.05 12.13
C ASP A 484 32.59 7.83 11.90
N GLY A 485 32.66 9.17 11.90
CA GLY A 485 31.51 10.05 11.70
C GLY A 485 30.67 9.75 10.45
N PRO A 486 31.26 9.54 9.26
CA PRO A 486 30.53 9.11 8.06
C PRO A 486 29.80 7.78 8.23
N SER A 487 30.41 6.80 8.93
CA SER A 487 29.74 5.53 9.26
C SER A 487 28.54 5.74 10.18
N LEU A 488 28.67 6.58 11.22
CA LEU A 488 27.56 6.93 12.12
C LEU A 488 26.45 7.69 11.39
N THR A 489 26.76 8.50 10.38
CA THR A 489 25.73 9.16 9.54
C THR A 489 24.85 8.12 8.85
N LEU A 490 25.44 7.05 8.31
CA LEU A 490 24.68 5.96 7.69
C LEU A 490 23.82 5.19 8.71
N VAL A 491 24.33 4.98 9.96
CA VAL A 491 23.54 4.41 11.05
C VAL A 491 22.33 5.29 11.36
N LYS A 492 22.51 6.62 11.47
CA LYS A 492 21.44 7.59 11.71
C LYS A 492 20.36 7.49 10.64
N ARG A 493 20.75 7.32 9.38
CA ARG A 493 19.80 7.12 8.28
C ARG A 493 19.01 5.83 8.42
N ALA A 494 19.68 4.71 8.71
CA ALA A 494 19.04 3.42 8.92
C ALA A 494 18.07 3.42 10.11
N ALA A 495 18.43 4.12 11.19
CA ALA A 495 17.62 4.26 12.40
C ALA A 495 16.31 5.03 12.20
N GLU A 496 16.13 5.73 11.09
CA GLU A 496 14.86 6.36 10.72
C GLU A 496 13.80 5.34 10.29
N PHE A 497 14.19 4.12 9.90
CA PHE A 497 13.31 3.12 9.31
C PHE A 497 12.04 2.84 10.13
N PRO A 498 12.08 2.58 11.45
CA PRO A 498 10.87 2.33 12.26
C PRO A 498 9.88 3.49 12.19
N ARG A 499 10.37 4.74 12.29
CA ARG A 499 9.54 5.94 12.19
C ARG A 499 8.93 6.10 10.80
N ILE A 500 9.69 5.83 9.74
CA ILE A 500 9.19 5.90 8.35
C ILE A 500 8.09 4.87 8.13
N VAL A 501 8.24 3.66 8.67
CA VAL A 501 7.22 2.60 8.62
C VAL A 501 5.92 3.06 9.29
N GLU A 502 6.00 3.57 10.52
CA GLU A 502 4.82 4.08 11.23
C GLU A 502 4.15 5.26 10.49
N ALA A 503 4.95 6.22 10.03
CA ALA A 503 4.45 7.38 9.30
C ALA A 503 3.82 6.99 7.95
N ALA A 504 4.40 6.02 7.24
CA ALA A 504 3.86 5.51 5.99
C ALA A 504 2.53 4.77 6.22
N ALA A 505 2.42 3.97 7.28
CA ALA A 505 1.19 3.28 7.65
C ALA A 505 0.09 4.26 8.07
N ALA A 506 0.39 5.24 8.92
CA ALA A 506 -0.56 6.24 9.39
C ALA A 506 -1.10 7.11 8.24
N ALA A 507 -0.23 7.51 7.29
CA ALA A 507 -0.59 8.28 6.11
C ALA A 507 -1.19 7.43 4.98
N ARG A 508 -1.09 6.10 5.07
CA ARG A 508 -1.44 5.15 4.01
C ARG A 508 -0.69 5.43 2.71
N GLU A 509 0.62 5.64 2.83
CA GLU A 509 1.53 6.07 1.76
C GLU A 509 2.72 5.12 1.64
N PRO A 510 2.55 3.91 1.06
CA PRO A 510 3.62 2.91 0.95
C PRO A 510 4.82 3.38 0.12
N HIS A 511 4.66 4.35 -0.78
CA HIS A 511 5.75 4.94 -1.56
C HIS A 511 6.85 5.59 -0.68
N ARG A 512 6.57 5.94 0.58
CA ARG A 512 7.57 6.47 1.50
C ARG A 512 8.69 5.47 1.78
N ILE A 513 8.39 4.17 1.71
CA ILE A 513 9.39 3.11 1.87
C ILE A 513 10.36 3.11 0.69
N ALA A 514 9.87 3.25 -0.55
CA ALA A 514 10.74 3.35 -1.72
C ALA A 514 11.69 4.54 -1.61
N PHE A 515 11.18 5.73 -1.28
CA PHE A 515 12.02 6.94 -1.11
C PHE A 515 13.04 6.82 0.01
N PHE A 516 12.67 6.13 1.10
CA PHE A 516 13.61 5.85 2.18
C PHE A 516 14.75 4.94 1.70
N LEU A 517 14.42 3.86 0.98
CA LEU A 517 15.40 2.91 0.46
C LEU A 517 16.35 3.54 -0.56
N GLU A 518 15.82 4.37 -1.47
CA GLU A 518 16.66 5.13 -2.42
C GLU A 518 17.66 6.02 -1.69
N GLY A 519 17.23 6.76 -0.66
CA GLY A 519 18.11 7.59 0.14
C GLY A 519 19.14 6.78 0.94
N LEU A 520 18.73 5.66 1.55
CA LEU A 520 19.65 4.79 2.29
C LEU A 520 20.71 4.17 1.37
N ALA A 521 20.30 3.70 0.18
CA ALA A 521 21.20 3.16 -0.83
C ALA A 521 22.19 4.24 -1.31
N ALA A 522 21.74 5.48 -1.52
CA ALA A 522 22.59 6.58 -1.94
C ALA A 522 23.68 6.89 -0.90
N GLU A 523 23.32 6.98 0.38
CA GLU A 523 24.27 7.21 1.46
C GLU A 523 25.25 6.04 1.62
N PHE A 524 24.78 4.79 1.50
CA PHE A 524 25.64 3.61 1.49
C PHE A 524 26.65 3.64 0.33
N HIS A 525 26.20 3.93 -0.90
CA HIS A 525 27.09 4.02 -2.05
C HIS A 525 28.10 5.18 -1.93
N ALA A 526 27.68 6.30 -1.36
CA ALA A 526 28.59 7.42 -1.09
C ALA A 526 29.71 7.00 -0.12
N LEU A 527 29.35 6.35 1.00
CA LEU A 527 30.31 5.82 1.97
C LEU A 527 31.26 4.76 1.33
N TRP A 528 30.69 3.84 0.55
CA TRP A 528 31.45 2.83 -0.19
C TRP A 528 32.51 3.45 -1.09
N ASN A 529 32.15 4.51 -1.82
CA ASN A 529 33.02 5.16 -2.79
C ASN A 529 34.19 5.89 -2.12
N THR A 530 34.11 6.25 -0.85
CA THR A 530 35.28 6.81 -0.11
C THR A 530 36.43 5.82 -0.05
N GLY A 531 36.16 4.50 0.03
CA GLY A 531 37.16 3.44 0.01
C GLY A 531 37.85 3.24 -1.35
N ASN A 532 37.36 3.84 -2.43
CA ASN A 532 38.02 3.85 -3.74
C ASN A 532 39.14 4.90 -3.76
N ALA A 533 38.91 6.06 -3.12
CA ALA A 533 39.89 7.14 -3.03
C ALA A 533 40.92 6.89 -1.92
N ASP A 534 40.49 6.31 -0.80
CA ASP A 534 41.34 6.01 0.37
C ASP A 534 41.14 4.55 0.80
N PRO A 535 42.08 3.64 0.52
CA PRO A 535 42.00 2.24 0.89
C PRO A 535 41.73 1.98 2.38
N THR A 536 42.20 2.87 3.28
CA THR A 536 41.97 2.74 4.74
C THR A 536 40.47 2.90 5.12
N ARG A 537 39.67 3.46 4.22
CA ARG A 537 38.20 3.63 4.37
C ARG A 537 37.37 2.48 3.80
N ARG A 538 38.02 1.48 3.21
CA ARG A 538 37.31 0.29 2.72
C ARG A 538 36.56 -0.43 3.86
N PHE A 539 35.42 -1.02 3.56
CA PHE A 539 34.70 -1.85 4.50
C PHE A 539 35.49 -3.08 4.94
N ALA A 540 36.18 -3.72 4.02
CA ALA A 540 37.18 -4.75 4.30
C ALA A 540 38.56 -4.15 4.07
N TYR A 541 39.30 -3.94 5.17
CA TYR A 541 40.68 -3.43 5.21
C TYR A 541 41.49 -4.40 6.04
N PRO A 542 42.15 -5.41 5.42
CA PRO A 542 42.83 -6.49 6.13
C PRO A 542 43.93 -6.06 7.10
N GLU A 543 44.56 -4.90 6.86
CA GLU A 543 45.60 -4.34 7.72
C GLU A 543 45.04 -3.84 9.07
N ASN A 544 43.71 -3.71 9.20
CA ASN A 544 43.05 -3.35 10.46
C ASN A 544 41.77 -4.17 10.64
N LEU A 545 41.89 -5.39 11.14
CA LEU A 545 40.77 -6.32 11.33
C LEU A 545 39.67 -5.82 12.28
N PRO A 546 39.99 -5.15 13.42
CA PRO A 546 38.96 -4.59 14.30
C PRO A 546 38.03 -3.60 13.57
N VAL A 547 38.63 -2.64 12.83
CA VAL A 547 37.86 -1.66 12.04
C VAL A 547 37.07 -2.35 10.92
N SER A 548 37.67 -3.33 10.24
CA SER A 548 36.99 -4.11 9.19
C SER A 548 35.78 -4.84 9.73
N ARG A 549 35.84 -5.46 10.92
CA ARG A 549 34.73 -6.12 11.58
C ARG A 549 33.61 -5.14 11.93
N ALA A 550 33.94 -3.97 12.48
CA ALA A 550 32.96 -2.95 12.80
C ALA A 550 32.21 -2.45 11.53
N ARG A 551 32.95 -2.18 10.44
CA ARG A 551 32.39 -1.74 9.17
C ARG A 551 31.60 -2.84 8.46
N LEU A 552 32.06 -4.09 8.53
CA LEU A 552 31.31 -5.23 8.00
C LEU A 552 29.98 -5.41 8.73
N PHE A 553 30.00 -5.28 10.06
CA PHE A 553 28.78 -5.33 10.88
C PHE A 553 27.79 -4.22 10.49
N LEU A 554 28.28 -2.99 10.30
CA LEU A 554 27.49 -1.88 9.76
C LEU A 554 26.86 -2.25 8.41
N ALA A 555 27.67 -2.72 7.45
CA ALA A 555 27.17 -3.05 6.12
C ALA A 555 26.07 -4.11 6.16
N VAL A 556 26.24 -5.18 6.94
CA VAL A 556 25.25 -6.25 7.09
C VAL A 556 23.96 -5.73 7.72
N ALA A 557 24.05 -4.85 8.73
CA ALA A 557 22.89 -4.22 9.34
C ALA A 557 22.14 -3.31 8.35
N ILE A 558 22.84 -2.54 7.52
CA ILE A 558 22.24 -1.75 6.43
C ILE A 558 21.55 -2.67 5.41
N GLY A 559 22.18 -3.78 5.03
CA GLY A 559 21.57 -4.79 4.16
C GLY A 559 20.29 -5.36 4.74
N GLN A 560 20.22 -5.55 6.08
CA GLN A 560 19.02 -5.99 6.76
C GLN A 560 17.88 -4.96 6.66
N VAL A 561 18.16 -3.67 6.84
CA VAL A 561 17.16 -2.61 6.71
C VAL A 561 16.63 -2.50 5.27
N ILE A 562 17.56 -2.60 4.28
CA ILE A 562 17.16 -2.63 2.85
C ILE A 562 16.23 -3.83 2.59
N ARG A 563 16.56 -5.02 3.08
CA ARG A 563 15.75 -6.23 2.95
C ARG A 563 14.36 -6.05 3.55
N ASN A 564 14.29 -5.51 4.76
CA ASN A 564 13.00 -5.27 5.43
C ASN A 564 12.12 -4.29 4.63
N GLY A 565 12.70 -3.22 4.12
CA GLY A 565 11.98 -2.27 3.30
C GLY A 565 11.50 -2.86 1.95
N LEU A 566 12.35 -3.65 1.28
CA LEU A 566 11.99 -4.36 0.06
C LEU A 566 10.86 -5.37 0.31
N ALA A 567 10.90 -6.11 1.43
CA ALA A 567 9.86 -7.05 1.82
C ALA A 567 8.49 -6.37 2.01
N LEU A 568 8.45 -5.16 2.61
CA LEU A 568 7.21 -4.37 2.71
C LEU A 568 6.64 -4.00 1.34
N MET A 569 7.49 -3.79 0.36
CA MET A 569 7.09 -3.54 -1.03
C MET A 569 6.75 -4.83 -1.80
N GLY A 570 6.97 -6.02 -1.21
CA GLY A 570 6.83 -7.33 -1.85
C GLY A 570 7.87 -7.54 -2.95
N VAL A 571 9.06 -6.97 -2.79
CA VAL A 571 10.23 -7.07 -3.67
C VAL A 571 11.27 -7.98 -3.03
N GLU A 572 11.79 -8.93 -3.79
CA GLU A 572 12.83 -9.82 -3.31
C GLU A 572 14.22 -9.16 -3.45
N PRO A 573 15.05 -9.20 -2.40
CA PRO A 573 16.39 -8.63 -2.46
C PRO A 573 17.31 -9.48 -3.33
N THR A 574 18.04 -8.85 -4.26
CA THR A 574 19.02 -9.53 -5.11
C THR A 574 20.32 -9.75 -4.35
N HIS A 575 20.81 -10.99 -4.32
CA HIS A 575 22.06 -11.36 -3.65
C HIS A 575 23.31 -11.13 -4.52
N GLU A 576 23.16 -11.32 -5.81
CA GLU A 576 24.23 -11.16 -6.81
C GLU A 576 23.71 -10.35 -7.98
N MET A 577 24.51 -9.45 -8.48
CA MET A 577 24.25 -8.72 -9.72
C MET A 577 25.49 -8.77 -10.60
N GLU A 578 25.32 -9.16 -11.86
CA GLU A 578 26.38 -9.06 -12.84
C GLU A 578 26.81 -7.58 -12.99
N ARG A 579 28.12 -7.35 -13.09
CA ARG A 579 28.62 -6.01 -13.42
C ARG A 579 28.20 -5.70 -14.85
N ALA A 580 27.42 -4.64 -15.04
CA ALA A 580 27.19 -4.07 -16.36
C ALA A 580 28.48 -3.55 -16.99
#